data_9f63fe1fd34094a59823a5311d41ae71
#
_entry.id   9f63fe1fd34094a59823a5311d41ae71
#
_cell.length_a   1.000
_cell.length_b   1.000
_cell.length_c   1.000
_cell.angle_alpha   90.00
_cell.angle_beta   90.00
_cell.angle_gamma   90.00
#
_symmetry.space_group_name_H-M   'P 1'
#
loop_
_entity.id
_entity.type
_entity.pdbx_description
1 polymer ?
#
loop_
_entity_poly.entity_id
_entity_poly.type
_entity_poly.pdbx_seq_one_letter_code
_entity_poly.pdbx_strand_id
1 'polypeptide(L)'
;MVLLLASPLAGLSVFYKVRKGDSLWSIAKKHQTSITTIKRINKLRTNRVYPGQVLRLTPRITKYNAPNGPYYWQKPRASRQRHRNYSERPRSSPGLDYRRAQILLRAFDNEILAKAPRKRRKPLKGWRIVLDPGHGGIDPGAIVSNLTGQKQRVYVVEDEYVYDIALRVYKELRLLGAEVTLTVISPNHLIRDNLPAKTTFVHEKNEVYNDERYNRRNSEKVRPRSANLSQRVRVANRFVKGARAGRSLFVSLHADNTPGRPMGPLVIYHKRRGRVDRRSKSFARVMRTALHQPDMPAQERGRNLAVLRNNLAHAEILVEVHNVHHQHEAYQIRYHKDRQHHAKKVVSGILAYARKKR
;
A
#
# COMPACT_ATOMS: atom_id res chain seq x y z
N MET A 1 0.90 31.62 18.53
CA MET A 1 0.30 30.27 18.69
C MET A 1 -0.72 30.11 17.58
N VAL A 2 -0.36 29.45 16.49
CA VAL A 2 -1.23 29.25 15.33
C VAL A 2 -1.74 27.81 15.36
N LEU A 3 -3.04 27.67 15.59
CA LEU A 3 -3.75 26.40 15.52
C LEU A 3 -3.67 25.85 14.08
N LEU A 4 -2.91 24.80 13.86
CA LEU A 4 -2.94 23.99 12.65
C LEU A 4 -4.15 23.05 12.74
N LEU A 5 -5.29 23.50 12.21
CA LEU A 5 -6.40 22.61 11.90
C LEU A 5 -5.96 21.66 10.77
N ALA A 6 -5.69 20.41 11.11
CA ALA A 6 -5.38 19.36 10.19
C ALA A 6 -6.64 18.93 9.43
N SER A 7 -6.83 19.45 8.23
CA SER A 7 -7.79 18.91 7.27
C SER A 7 -7.21 17.64 6.60
N PRO A 8 -8.05 16.65 6.23
CA PRO A 8 -7.60 15.38 5.70
C PRO A 8 -6.89 15.55 4.35
N LEU A 9 -5.76 14.89 4.23
CA LEU A 9 -4.84 14.88 3.11
C LEU A 9 -5.52 14.60 1.76
N ALA A 10 -5.85 15.66 1.05
CA ALA A 10 -5.87 15.65 -0.39
C ALA A 10 -4.42 15.56 -0.88
N GLY A 11 -4.15 14.80 -1.94
CA GLY A 11 -2.82 14.49 -2.45
C GLY A 11 -1.85 15.66 -2.37
N LEU A 12 -0.64 15.43 -1.91
CA LEU A 12 0.45 16.36 -1.57
C LEU A 12 0.10 17.85 -1.76
N SER A 13 -0.73 18.38 -0.88
CA SER A 13 -1.04 19.80 -0.88
C SER A 13 0.10 20.52 -0.17
N VAL A 14 0.85 21.30 -0.92
CA VAL A 14 1.83 22.22 -0.37
C VAL A 14 1.10 23.55 -0.12
N PHE A 15 1.15 24.06 1.10
CA PHE A 15 0.67 25.40 1.37
C PHE A 15 1.78 26.41 1.06
N TYR A 16 1.47 27.36 0.20
CA TYR A 16 2.40 28.39 -0.22
C TYR A 16 1.89 29.76 0.23
N LYS A 17 2.71 30.49 1.01
CA LYS A 17 2.43 31.87 1.38
C LYS A 17 2.94 32.80 0.27
N VAL A 18 2.03 33.49 -0.39
CA VAL A 18 2.32 34.43 -1.48
C VAL A 18 3.27 35.52 -0.96
N ARG A 19 4.30 35.83 -1.72
CA ARG A 19 5.31 36.85 -1.43
C ARG A 19 5.05 38.09 -2.28
N LYS A 20 5.63 39.25 -1.90
CA LYS A 20 5.63 40.45 -2.73
C LYS A 20 6.27 40.13 -4.09
N GLY A 21 5.61 40.48 -5.18
CA GLY A 21 6.06 40.18 -6.55
C GLY A 21 5.58 38.86 -7.13
N ASP A 22 4.91 37.98 -6.33
CA ASP A 22 4.35 36.75 -6.88
C ASP A 22 3.10 37.01 -7.72
N SER A 23 2.93 36.19 -8.74
CA SER A 23 1.70 36.06 -9.53
C SER A 23 1.28 34.59 -9.58
N LEU A 24 -0.01 34.32 -9.88
CA LEU A 24 -0.43 32.91 -10.08
C LEU A 24 0.37 32.19 -11.14
N TRP A 25 0.87 32.93 -12.15
CA TRP A 25 1.73 32.36 -13.19
C TRP A 25 3.09 31.96 -12.63
N SER A 26 3.78 32.87 -11.89
CA SER A 26 5.08 32.58 -11.29
C SER A 26 5.00 31.44 -10.27
N ILE A 27 3.94 31.44 -9.45
CA ILE A 27 3.67 30.38 -8.48
C ILE A 27 3.39 29.04 -9.18
N ALA A 28 2.54 29.06 -10.22
CA ALA A 28 2.24 27.86 -11.02
C ALA A 28 3.49 27.27 -11.67
N LYS A 29 4.33 28.13 -12.28
CA LYS A 29 5.61 27.73 -12.89
C LYS A 29 6.57 27.16 -11.85
N LYS A 30 6.76 27.85 -10.72
CA LYS A 30 7.67 27.44 -9.64
C LYS A 30 7.26 26.12 -9.00
N HIS A 31 5.96 25.91 -8.79
CA HIS A 31 5.43 24.72 -8.14
C HIS A 31 4.88 23.69 -9.12
N GLN A 32 5.16 23.87 -10.41
CA GLN A 32 4.84 22.92 -11.49
C GLN A 32 3.38 22.46 -11.48
N THR A 33 2.50 23.42 -11.27
CA THR A 33 1.06 23.26 -11.35
C THR A 33 0.49 24.18 -12.44
N SER A 34 -0.81 24.20 -12.62
CA SER A 34 -1.47 25.14 -13.53
C SER A 34 -2.24 26.22 -12.78
N ILE A 35 -2.34 27.41 -13.38
CA ILE A 35 -3.20 28.49 -12.86
C ILE A 35 -4.61 27.99 -12.64
N THR A 36 -5.16 27.24 -13.59
CA THR A 36 -6.50 26.63 -13.48
C THR A 36 -6.63 25.73 -12.25
N THR A 37 -5.62 24.89 -11.99
CA THR A 37 -5.60 24.03 -10.80
C THR A 37 -5.54 24.85 -9.53
N ILE A 38 -4.64 25.84 -9.44
CA ILE A 38 -4.55 26.71 -8.25
C ILE A 38 -5.89 27.41 -8.00
N LYS A 39 -6.49 27.98 -9.04
CA LYS A 39 -7.80 28.65 -8.92
C LYS A 39 -8.88 27.70 -8.41
N ARG A 40 -8.99 26.53 -8.99
CA ARG A 40 -10.02 25.54 -8.65
C ARG A 40 -9.92 25.09 -7.19
N ILE A 41 -8.72 24.72 -6.72
CA ILE A 41 -8.55 24.16 -5.37
C ILE A 41 -8.60 25.23 -4.26
N ASN A 42 -8.35 26.50 -4.61
CA ASN A 42 -8.44 27.66 -3.70
C ASN A 42 -9.70 28.48 -3.92
N LYS A 43 -10.62 28.05 -4.78
CA LYS A 43 -11.87 28.75 -5.12
C LYS A 43 -11.65 30.21 -5.57
N LEU A 44 -10.55 30.49 -6.27
CA LEU A 44 -10.23 31.83 -6.73
C LEU A 44 -11.04 32.17 -7.99
N ARG A 45 -11.74 33.29 -7.98
CA ARG A 45 -12.49 33.79 -9.13
C ARG A 45 -11.61 34.51 -10.15
N THR A 46 -10.55 35.19 -9.70
CA THR A 46 -9.62 35.95 -10.53
C THR A 46 -8.20 35.37 -10.46
N ASN A 47 -7.28 35.95 -11.25
CA ASN A 47 -5.86 35.58 -11.20
C ASN A 47 -5.06 36.42 -10.19
N ARG A 48 -5.73 37.32 -9.45
CA ARG A 48 -5.08 38.19 -8.47
C ARG A 48 -4.77 37.40 -7.20
N VAL A 49 -3.59 37.59 -6.67
CA VAL A 49 -3.12 37.06 -5.37
C VAL A 49 -2.41 38.18 -4.62
N TYR A 50 -2.42 38.13 -3.32
CA TYR A 50 -1.89 39.18 -2.46
C TYR A 50 -0.77 38.64 -1.56
N PRO A 51 0.27 39.43 -1.27
CA PRO A 51 1.30 39.04 -0.30
C PRO A 51 0.67 38.63 1.03
N GLY A 52 1.15 37.52 1.59
CA GLY A 52 0.61 36.92 2.81
C GLY A 52 -0.54 35.93 2.60
N GLN A 53 -1.20 35.93 1.46
CA GLN A 53 -2.23 34.96 1.13
C GLN A 53 -1.65 33.54 1.11
N VAL A 54 -2.35 32.58 1.74
CA VAL A 54 -1.93 31.19 1.73
C VAL A 54 -2.72 30.44 0.66
N LEU A 55 -1.99 29.88 -0.30
CA LEU A 55 -2.55 29.07 -1.37
C LEU A 55 -2.25 27.60 -1.12
N ARG A 56 -3.25 26.77 -1.28
CA ARG A 56 -3.09 25.33 -1.40
C ARG A 56 -2.62 25.03 -2.82
N LEU A 57 -1.50 24.33 -2.95
CA LEU A 57 -0.95 23.91 -4.24
C LEU A 57 -0.95 22.39 -4.31
N THR A 58 -1.48 21.88 -5.41
CA THR A 58 -1.24 20.48 -5.83
C THR A 58 -0.29 20.55 -7.00
N PRO A 59 0.95 20.09 -6.86
CA PRO A 59 1.87 20.02 -7.99
C PRO A 59 1.20 19.21 -9.11
N ARG A 60 1.20 19.72 -10.32
CA ARG A 60 0.77 18.94 -11.49
C ARG A 60 1.88 17.94 -11.79
N ILE A 61 1.69 16.71 -11.39
CA ILE A 61 2.63 15.62 -11.67
C ILE A 61 2.42 15.19 -13.13
N THR A 62 2.69 16.06 -14.05
CA THR A 62 2.72 15.73 -15.50
C THR A 62 4.10 15.31 -15.97
N LYS A 63 5.14 15.64 -15.20
CA LYS A 63 6.51 15.14 -15.36
C LYS A 63 7.03 14.95 -13.94
N TYR A 64 7.61 13.80 -13.63
CA TYR A 64 8.05 13.47 -12.30
C TYR A 64 9.00 14.48 -11.72
N ASN A 65 8.51 15.26 -10.80
CA ASN A 65 9.34 16.04 -9.91
C ASN A 65 9.72 15.21 -8.71
N ALA A 66 10.32 14.08 -8.96
CA ALA A 66 11.01 13.42 -7.90
C ALA A 66 12.16 14.35 -7.49
N PRO A 67 12.39 14.53 -6.16
CA PRO A 67 13.57 15.26 -5.70
C PRO A 67 14.82 14.66 -6.36
N ASN A 68 15.70 15.53 -6.84
CA ASN A 68 17.00 15.13 -7.38
C ASN A 68 17.75 14.35 -6.31
N GLY A 69 18.10 13.11 -6.58
CA GLY A 69 18.88 12.31 -5.67
C GLY A 69 19.03 10.85 -6.10
N PRO A 70 19.93 10.10 -5.48
CA PRO A 70 20.22 8.70 -5.78
C PRO A 70 19.10 7.74 -5.36
N TYR A 71 17.86 8.20 -5.36
CA TYR A 71 16.71 7.50 -4.78
C TYR A 71 15.98 6.62 -5.78
N TYR A 72 16.49 6.55 -7.02
CA TYR A 72 15.80 5.86 -8.09
C TYR A 72 16.59 4.67 -8.55
N TRP A 73 15.89 3.60 -8.73
CA TRP A 73 16.40 2.56 -9.57
C TRP A 73 16.17 2.99 -11.02
N GLN A 74 17.26 3.07 -11.79
CA GLN A 74 17.19 3.31 -13.22
C GLN A 74 17.18 1.95 -13.90
N LYS A 75 16.18 1.69 -14.75
CA LYS A 75 16.25 0.54 -15.64
C LYS A 75 17.40 0.79 -16.62
N PRO A 76 18.41 -0.07 -16.68
CA PRO A 76 19.41 0.00 -17.73
C PRO A 76 18.71 -0.11 -19.07
N ARG A 77 19.21 0.63 -20.06
CA ARG A 77 18.74 0.51 -21.43
C ARG A 77 18.77 -0.96 -21.84
N ALA A 78 17.62 -1.44 -22.19
CA ALA A 78 17.24 -2.70 -22.76
C ALA A 78 18.29 -3.79 -22.97
N SER A 79 18.13 -4.90 -22.28
CA SER A 79 18.05 -6.20 -22.91
C SER A 79 17.18 -7.08 -22.02
N ARG A 80 16.35 -7.94 -22.58
CA ARG A 80 15.62 -9.00 -21.85
C ARG A 80 16.54 -9.80 -20.93
N GLN A 81 17.83 -9.81 -21.21
CA GLN A 81 18.87 -10.49 -20.46
C GLN A 81 19.21 -9.79 -19.14
N ARG A 82 19.10 -8.46 -19.03
CA ARG A 82 19.46 -7.69 -17.82
C ARG A 82 18.41 -7.76 -16.70
N HIS A 83 17.15 -8.09 -17.00
CA HIS A 83 16.16 -8.38 -15.96
C HIS A 83 16.55 -9.59 -15.09
N ARG A 84 17.44 -10.46 -15.57
CA ARG A 84 17.99 -11.56 -14.78
C ARG A 84 19.04 -11.11 -13.76
N ASN A 85 19.68 -9.98 -13.95
CA ASN A 85 20.84 -9.54 -13.16
C ASN A 85 20.50 -8.62 -11.99
N TYR A 86 19.22 -8.24 -11.80
CA TYR A 86 18.82 -7.39 -10.69
C TYR A 86 18.62 -8.11 -9.37
N SER A 87 18.62 -9.42 -9.37
CA SER A 87 18.70 -10.22 -8.17
C SER A 87 20.13 -10.71 -7.96
N GLU A 88 21.09 -9.82 -7.89
CA GLU A 88 22.49 -10.16 -7.57
C GLU A 88 22.69 -10.58 -6.11
N ARG A 89 21.63 -10.88 -5.39
CA ARG A 89 21.79 -11.57 -4.13
C ARG A 89 22.10 -13.04 -4.37
N PRO A 90 23.01 -13.62 -3.58
CA PRO A 90 23.30 -15.05 -3.65
C PRO A 90 21.98 -15.82 -3.65
N ARG A 91 21.85 -16.79 -4.52
CA ARG A 91 20.66 -17.65 -4.59
C ARG A 91 20.52 -18.40 -3.27
N SER A 92 19.84 -17.77 -2.30
CA SER A 92 19.51 -18.46 -1.07
C SER A 92 18.37 -19.46 -1.33
N SER A 93 18.34 -20.54 -0.58
CA SER A 93 17.21 -21.47 -0.65
C SER A 93 15.97 -20.83 0.00
N PRO A 94 14.76 -21.15 -0.46
CA PRO A 94 13.54 -20.64 0.18
C PRO A 94 13.45 -20.93 1.67
N GLY A 95 14.00 -22.06 2.12
CA GLY A 95 14.06 -22.40 3.55
C GLY A 95 15.00 -21.50 4.36
N LEU A 96 16.10 -21.05 3.77
CA LEU A 96 17.00 -20.08 4.40
C LEU A 96 16.35 -18.70 4.45
N ASP A 97 15.71 -18.28 3.36
CA ASP A 97 14.97 -17.01 3.30
C ASP A 97 13.81 -17.02 4.29
N TYR A 98 13.11 -18.13 4.45
CA TYR A 98 12.06 -18.26 5.47
C TYR A 98 12.61 -18.08 6.88
N ARG A 99 13.71 -18.73 7.24
CA ARG A 99 14.32 -18.56 8.58
C ARG A 99 14.74 -17.11 8.83
N ARG A 100 15.37 -16.46 7.86
CA ARG A 100 15.77 -15.04 7.94
C ARG A 100 14.55 -14.12 8.10
N ALA A 101 13.52 -14.34 7.29
CA ALA A 101 12.29 -13.54 7.35
C ALA A 101 11.57 -13.70 8.69
N GLN A 102 11.55 -14.91 9.26
CA GLN A 102 10.98 -15.18 10.58
C GLN A 102 11.74 -14.44 11.70
N ILE A 103 13.08 -14.46 11.65
CA ILE A 103 13.91 -13.70 12.62
C ILE A 103 13.59 -12.20 12.53
N LEU A 104 13.54 -11.67 11.31
CA LEU A 104 13.29 -10.26 11.06
C LEU A 104 11.89 -9.83 11.53
N LEU A 105 10.87 -10.63 11.22
CA LEU A 105 9.49 -10.35 11.62
C LEU A 105 9.30 -10.45 13.13
N ARG A 106 9.92 -11.43 13.81
CA ARG A 106 9.88 -11.54 15.27
C ARG A 106 10.55 -10.36 15.96
N ALA A 107 11.71 -9.94 15.47
CA ALA A 107 12.40 -8.75 15.99
C ALA A 107 11.53 -7.50 15.85
N PHE A 108 10.87 -7.33 14.70
CA PHE A 108 9.95 -6.24 14.44
C PHE A 108 8.74 -6.27 15.38
N ASP A 109 8.12 -7.44 15.59
CA ASP A 109 6.98 -7.57 16.50
C ASP A 109 7.37 -7.25 17.95
N ASN A 110 8.52 -7.73 18.40
CA ASN A 110 9.05 -7.42 19.73
C ASN A 110 9.30 -5.92 19.90
N GLU A 111 9.87 -5.25 18.90
CA GLU A 111 10.09 -3.81 18.93
C GLU A 111 8.76 -3.03 19.03
N ILE A 112 7.74 -3.44 18.27
CA ILE A 112 6.40 -2.85 18.32
C ILE A 112 5.83 -2.95 19.74
N LEU A 113 5.89 -4.14 20.33
CA LEU A 113 5.32 -4.40 21.65
C LEU A 113 6.09 -3.70 22.77
N ALA A 114 7.42 -3.64 22.68
CA ALA A 114 8.26 -2.94 23.65
C ALA A 114 7.99 -1.42 23.67
N LYS A 115 7.71 -0.83 22.52
CA LYS A 115 7.39 0.60 22.37
C LYS A 115 5.88 0.91 22.58
N ALA A 116 5.05 -0.10 22.87
CA ALA A 116 3.62 0.11 23.05
C ALA A 116 3.33 0.89 24.33
N PRO A 117 2.54 1.99 24.27
CA PRO A 117 2.13 2.70 25.48
C PRO A 117 1.34 1.80 26.43
N ARG A 118 1.73 1.75 27.72
CA ARG A 118 1.11 0.87 28.72
C ARG A 118 -0.41 1.07 28.84
N LYS A 119 -0.90 2.30 28.72
CA LYS A 119 -2.33 2.69 28.86
C LYS A 119 -3.10 2.66 27.52
N ARG A 120 -2.52 2.15 26.42
CA ARG A 120 -3.21 2.13 25.11
C ARG A 120 -4.41 1.16 25.15
N ARG A 121 -5.58 1.63 24.74
CA ARG A 121 -6.77 0.77 24.55
C ARG A 121 -6.48 -0.31 23.51
N LYS A 122 -6.91 -1.54 23.78
CA LYS A 122 -6.73 -2.71 22.89
C LYS A 122 -8.07 -3.16 22.28
N PRO A 123 -8.70 -2.34 21.40
CA PRO A 123 -10.04 -2.61 20.87
C PRO A 123 -10.12 -3.86 20.00
N LEU A 124 -8.98 -4.37 19.51
CA LEU A 124 -8.89 -5.58 18.69
C LEU A 124 -8.38 -6.81 19.48
N LYS A 125 -8.37 -6.77 20.82
CA LYS A 125 -8.03 -7.96 21.62
C LYS A 125 -8.96 -9.13 21.28
N GLY A 126 -8.38 -10.29 20.99
CA GLY A 126 -9.07 -11.50 20.58
C GLY A 126 -9.51 -11.53 19.11
N TRP A 127 -9.06 -10.59 18.28
CA TRP A 127 -9.17 -10.65 16.82
C TRP A 127 -7.96 -11.28 16.19
N ARG A 128 -8.17 -12.18 15.23
CA ARG A 128 -7.14 -12.72 14.34
C ARG A 128 -7.26 -12.10 12.96
N ILE A 129 -6.23 -11.39 12.53
CA ILE A 129 -6.22 -10.64 11.26
C ILE A 129 -5.08 -11.13 10.40
N VAL A 130 -5.42 -11.60 9.20
CA VAL A 130 -4.44 -11.97 8.19
C VAL A 130 -4.28 -10.82 7.22
N LEU A 131 -3.05 -10.39 7.04
CA LEU A 131 -2.66 -9.49 5.97
C LEU A 131 -1.98 -10.30 4.88
N ASP A 132 -2.43 -10.11 3.65
CA ASP A 132 -1.89 -10.79 2.49
C ASP A 132 -1.29 -9.72 1.56
N PRO A 133 0.01 -9.40 1.71
CA PRO A 133 0.67 -8.52 0.75
C PRO A 133 0.68 -9.22 -0.60
N GLY A 134 0.09 -8.58 -1.61
CA GLY A 134 0.01 -9.13 -2.95
C GLY A 134 1.39 -9.40 -3.54
N HIS A 135 1.47 -10.36 -4.45
CA HIS A 135 2.70 -10.68 -5.17
C HIS A 135 3.87 -11.16 -4.28
N GLY A 136 5.11 -10.87 -4.67
CA GLY A 136 6.32 -11.28 -3.97
C GLY A 136 7.01 -12.52 -4.57
N GLY A 137 8.24 -12.79 -4.16
CA GLY A 137 9.06 -13.85 -4.69
C GLY A 137 9.42 -13.62 -6.16
N ILE A 138 9.02 -14.50 -7.05
CA ILE A 138 9.28 -14.33 -8.49
C ILE A 138 8.17 -13.55 -9.22
N ASP A 139 7.18 -13.09 -8.47
CA ASP A 139 6.03 -12.30 -8.95
C ASP A 139 6.09 -10.88 -8.41
N PRO A 140 6.64 -9.93 -9.15
CA PRO A 140 6.73 -8.54 -8.71
C PRO A 140 5.39 -7.78 -8.78
N GLY A 141 4.34 -8.39 -9.33
CA GLY A 141 3.10 -7.69 -9.66
C GLY A 141 3.29 -6.65 -10.77
N ALA A 142 2.61 -5.55 -10.67
CA ALA A 142 2.73 -4.46 -11.62
C ALA A 142 4.10 -3.77 -11.51
N ILE A 143 4.73 -3.56 -12.68
CA ILE A 143 5.94 -2.74 -12.81
C ILE A 143 5.62 -1.56 -13.72
N VAL A 144 5.52 -0.39 -13.14
CA VAL A 144 5.22 0.85 -13.86
C VAL A 144 6.46 1.71 -13.96
N SER A 145 6.80 2.10 -15.19
CA SER A 145 7.93 3.00 -15.44
C SER A 145 7.46 4.43 -15.60
N ASN A 146 8.14 5.33 -14.96
CA ASN A 146 7.87 6.74 -14.98
C ASN A 146 9.14 7.53 -15.35
N LEU A 147 8.98 8.80 -15.76
CA LEU A 147 10.09 9.71 -15.99
C LEU A 147 10.14 10.75 -14.87
N THR A 148 11.33 11.02 -14.34
CA THR A 148 11.57 12.20 -13.50
C THR A 148 11.54 13.48 -14.34
N GLY A 149 11.51 14.64 -13.68
CA GLY A 149 11.70 15.93 -14.35
C GLY A 149 13.01 16.05 -15.14
N GLN A 150 14.02 15.25 -14.78
CA GLN A 150 15.30 15.13 -15.49
C GLN A 150 15.31 14.04 -16.57
N LYS A 151 14.14 13.56 -17.00
CA LYS A 151 13.97 12.46 -17.96
C LYS A 151 14.60 11.12 -17.52
N GLN A 152 14.93 10.98 -16.25
CA GLN A 152 15.39 9.71 -15.71
C GLN A 152 14.21 8.77 -15.51
N ARG A 153 14.37 7.52 -15.93
CA ARG A 153 13.34 6.50 -15.76
C ARG A 153 13.40 5.90 -14.37
N VAL A 154 12.27 5.95 -13.66
CA VAL A 154 12.07 5.32 -12.34
C VAL A 154 11.00 4.25 -12.42
N TYR A 155 11.03 3.30 -11.51
CA TYR A 155 10.08 2.19 -11.49
C TYR A 155 9.36 2.12 -10.15
N VAL A 156 8.08 1.81 -10.24
CA VAL A 156 7.22 1.43 -9.12
C VAL A 156 6.94 -0.06 -9.30
N VAL A 157 7.20 -0.84 -8.27
CA VAL A 157 7.00 -2.29 -8.25
C VAL A 157 5.98 -2.60 -7.18
N GLU A 158 4.91 -3.27 -7.55
CA GLU A 158 3.73 -3.44 -6.69
C GLU A 158 4.07 -4.16 -5.39
N ASP A 159 4.72 -5.34 -5.46
CA ASP A 159 5.02 -6.17 -4.30
C ASP A 159 5.77 -5.42 -3.19
N GLU A 160 6.74 -4.60 -3.55
CA GLU A 160 7.55 -3.80 -2.63
C GLU A 160 6.74 -2.80 -1.82
N TYR A 161 5.84 -2.10 -2.49
CA TYR A 161 5.07 -1.03 -1.85
C TYR A 161 3.87 -1.56 -1.07
N VAL A 162 3.22 -2.64 -1.57
CA VAL A 162 2.12 -3.25 -0.81
C VAL A 162 2.62 -4.01 0.41
N TYR A 163 3.84 -4.59 0.35
CA TYR A 163 4.48 -5.19 1.52
C TYR A 163 4.79 -4.15 2.60
N ASP A 164 5.34 -2.99 2.23
CA ASP A 164 5.57 -1.87 3.15
C ASP A 164 4.25 -1.39 3.80
N ILE A 165 3.18 -1.25 3.01
CA ILE A 165 1.85 -0.88 3.53
C ILE A 165 1.35 -1.96 4.50
N ALA A 166 1.49 -3.24 4.15
CA ALA A 166 1.07 -4.36 5.01
C ALA A 166 1.79 -4.35 6.37
N LEU A 167 3.10 -4.08 6.38
CA LEU A 167 3.87 -3.96 7.62
C LEU A 167 3.43 -2.77 8.49
N ARG A 168 3.05 -1.65 7.87
CA ARG A 168 2.49 -0.50 8.59
C ARG A 168 1.14 -0.83 9.21
N VAL A 169 0.29 -1.52 8.47
CA VAL A 169 -1.00 -2.03 8.98
C VAL A 169 -0.75 -3.04 10.10
N TYR A 170 0.18 -3.99 9.91
CA TYR A 170 0.59 -4.97 10.92
C TYR A 170 0.95 -4.27 12.24
N LYS A 171 1.86 -3.30 12.19
CA LYS A 171 2.31 -2.52 13.36
C LYS A 171 1.12 -1.90 14.12
N GLU A 172 0.25 -1.20 13.44
CA GLU A 172 -0.90 -0.54 14.08
C GLU A 172 -1.88 -1.56 14.68
N LEU A 173 -2.18 -2.65 13.98
CA LEU A 173 -3.07 -3.69 14.47
C LEU A 173 -2.52 -4.41 15.72
N ARG A 174 -1.20 -4.69 15.76
CA ARG A 174 -0.52 -5.24 16.93
C ARG A 174 -0.64 -4.31 18.13
N LEU A 175 -0.41 -3.01 17.93
CA LEU A 175 -0.58 -1.99 18.97
C LEU A 175 -2.03 -1.86 19.46
N LEU A 176 -3.02 -2.19 18.62
CA LEU A 176 -4.45 -2.23 18.98
C LEU A 176 -4.89 -3.57 19.62
N GLY A 177 -3.95 -4.50 19.79
CA GLY A 177 -4.15 -5.75 20.50
C GLY A 177 -4.60 -6.94 19.66
N ALA A 178 -4.60 -6.83 18.32
CA ALA A 178 -4.89 -7.96 17.45
C ALA A 178 -3.74 -8.98 17.43
N GLU A 179 -4.07 -10.25 17.22
CA GLU A 179 -3.17 -11.24 16.69
C GLU A 179 -3.12 -11.05 15.17
N VAL A 180 -1.91 -10.86 14.61
CA VAL A 180 -1.75 -10.55 13.18
C VAL A 180 -0.72 -11.50 12.57
N THR A 181 -0.98 -11.95 11.36
CA THR A 181 -0.01 -12.67 10.53
C THR A 181 0.03 -12.10 9.12
N LEU A 182 1.17 -12.34 8.43
CA LEU A 182 1.33 -12.09 7.01
C LEU A 182 1.33 -13.41 6.26
N THR A 183 0.80 -13.47 5.05
CA THR A 183 0.85 -14.69 4.21
C THR A 183 2.20 -14.87 3.52
N VAL A 184 2.85 -13.76 3.21
CA VAL A 184 4.18 -13.67 2.58
C VAL A 184 5.04 -12.75 3.42
N ILE A 185 6.32 -13.10 3.57
CA ILE A 185 7.31 -12.38 4.37
C ILE A 185 8.62 -12.22 3.61
N SER A 186 9.32 -11.11 3.85
CA SER A 186 10.59 -10.80 3.22
C SER A 186 11.77 -11.07 4.15
N PRO A 187 12.86 -11.70 3.66
CA PRO A 187 14.05 -11.96 4.46
C PRO A 187 15.00 -10.76 4.59
N ASN A 188 14.69 -9.64 3.97
CA ASN A 188 15.67 -8.58 3.76
C ASN A 188 15.18 -7.17 4.06
N HIS A 189 13.90 -6.94 4.24
CA HIS A 189 13.40 -5.62 4.58
C HIS A 189 12.16 -5.63 5.47
N LEU A 190 11.98 -4.52 6.16
CA LEU A 190 10.80 -4.13 6.93
C LEU A 190 10.27 -2.81 6.38
N ILE A 191 9.59 -2.02 7.21
CA ILE A 191 9.08 -0.69 6.84
C ILE A 191 10.23 0.19 6.31
N ARG A 192 9.98 0.86 5.19
CA ARG A 192 10.92 1.78 4.55
C ARG A 192 10.43 3.22 4.70
N ASP A 193 11.09 3.98 5.57
CA ASP A 193 10.74 5.39 5.83
C ASP A 193 11.52 6.39 4.95
N ASN A 194 12.31 5.88 4.01
CA ASN A 194 13.03 6.73 3.06
C ASN A 194 12.07 7.47 2.12
N LEU A 195 12.41 8.69 1.76
CA LEU A 195 11.62 9.59 0.92
C LEU A 195 12.39 10.06 -0.31
N PRO A 196 11.98 9.66 -1.50
CA PRO A 196 11.27 8.45 -1.90
C PRO A 196 12.10 7.22 -1.58
N ALA A 197 11.55 6.01 -1.69
CA ALA A 197 12.33 4.79 -1.44
C ALA A 197 13.66 4.83 -2.20
N LYS A 198 14.79 4.67 -1.50
CA LYS A 198 16.13 4.81 -2.09
C LYS A 198 16.42 3.78 -3.17
N THR A 199 15.83 2.60 -3.02
CA THR A 199 15.95 1.50 -3.97
C THR A 199 14.59 0.90 -4.22
N THR A 200 14.33 0.63 -5.48
CA THR A 200 13.22 -0.20 -5.92
C THR A 200 13.80 -1.54 -6.32
N PHE A 201 13.38 -2.59 -5.67
CA PHE A 201 13.90 -3.93 -5.89
C PHE A 201 13.02 -4.66 -6.90
N VAL A 202 13.28 -4.45 -8.17
CA VAL A 202 12.60 -5.22 -9.20
C VAL A 202 13.17 -6.64 -9.22
N HIS A 203 12.32 -7.64 -8.93
CA HIS A 203 12.69 -9.05 -8.93
C HIS A 203 13.72 -9.45 -7.86
N GLU A 204 13.58 -8.99 -6.63
CA GLU A 204 14.39 -9.54 -5.51
C GLU A 204 14.23 -11.04 -5.37
N LYS A 205 13.04 -11.57 -5.67
CA LYS A 205 12.75 -13.01 -5.78
C LYS A 205 13.03 -13.82 -4.52
N ASN A 206 12.97 -13.19 -3.37
CA ASN A 206 13.36 -13.81 -2.11
C ASN A 206 12.24 -13.83 -1.06
N GLU A 207 11.10 -13.21 -1.33
CA GLU A 207 9.92 -13.30 -0.48
C GLU A 207 9.41 -14.75 -0.49
N VAL A 208 8.96 -15.18 0.68
CA VAL A 208 8.59 -16.56 0.95
C VAL A 208 7.22 -16.64 1.61
N TYR A 209 6.56 -17.78 1.49
CA TYR A 209 5.34 -18.03 2.26
C TYR A 209 5.64 -18.06 3.75
N ASN A 210 4.76 -17.51 4.55
CA ASN A 210 4.88 -17.55 6.02
C ASN A 210 4.46 -18.92 6.59
N ASP A 211 5.01 -19.97 6.03
CA ASP A 211 4.82 -21.36 6.42
C ASP A 211 5.99 -22.19 5.91
N GLU A 212 6.74 -22.79 6.80
CA GLU A 212 7.93 -23.57 6.48
C GLU A 212 7.67 -24.67 5.43
N ARG A 213 6.51 -25.30 5.48
CA ARG A 213 6.14 -26.39 4.56
C ARG A 213 6.14 -25.98 3.10
N TYR A 214 5.90 -24.69 2.80
CA TYR A 214 5.87 -24.16 1.44
C TYR A 214 7.19 -23.54 0.99
N ASN A 215 8.27 -23.74 1.76
CA ASN A 215 9.59 -23.19 1.47
C ASN A 215 10.70 -24.28 1.44
N ARG A 216 10.34 -25.56 1.39
CA ARG A 216 11.30 -26.67 1.41
C ARG A 216 12.01 -26.86 0.08
N ARG A 217 11.36 -26.52 -1.04
CA ARG A 217 11.87 -26.74 -2.41
C ARG A 217 11.85 -25.44 -3.22
N ASN A 218 12.77 -25.30 -4.16
CA ASN A 218 12.79 -24.14 -5.07
C ASN A 218 11.53 -24.02 -5.94
N SER A 219 10.82 -25.13 -6.20
CA SER A 219 9.53 -25.13 -6.90
C SER A 219 8.39 -24.48 -6.12
N GLU A 220 8.57 -24.28 -4.80
CA GLU A 220 7.55 -23.71 -3.89
C GLU A 220 7.67 -22.19 -3.73
N LYS A 221 8.49 -21.52 -4.54
CA LYS A 221 8.60 -20.05 -4.53
C LYS A 221 7.26 -19.37 -4.79
N VAL A 222 7.06 -18.24 -4.18
CA VAL A 222 5.88 -17.39 -4.47
C VAL A 222 5.85 -17.06 -5.97
N ARG A 223 4.73 -17.33 -6.63
CA ARG A 223 4.56 -17.23 -8.08
C ARG A 223 3.15 -16.71 -8.44
N PRO A 224 2.94 -16.10 -9.63
CA PRO A 224 1.64 -15.57 -10.04
C PRO A 224 0.58 -16.63 -10.39
N ARG A 225 0.89 -17.92 -10.36
CA ARG A 225 -0.03 -18.99 -10.78
C ARG A 225 -1.11 -19.25 -9.71
N SER A 226 -2.33 -19.55 -10.15
CA SER A 226 -3.49 -19.83 -9.31
C SER A 226 -3.26 -20.95 -8.28
N ALA A 227 -2.47 -21.99 -8.62
CA ALA A 227 -2.10 -23.04 -7.68
C ALA A 227 -1.33 -22.52 -6.46
N ASN A 228 -0.58 -21.44 -6.63
CA ASN A 228 0.23 -20.83 -5.58
C ASN A 228 -0.57 -19.82 -4.73
N LEU A 229 -1.63 -19.26 -5.28
CA LEU A 229 -2.57 -18.43 -4.51
C LEU A 229 -3.29 -19.26 -3.43
N SER A 230 -3.50 -20.57 -3.67
CA SER A 230 -4.06 -21.47 -2.67
C SER A 230 -3.15 -21.61 -1.44
N GLN A 231 -1.83 -21.47 -1.58
CA GLN A 231 -0.89 -21.55 -0.46
C GLN A 231 -1.06 -20.34 0.48
N ARG A 232 -1.31 -19.14 -0.06
CA ARG A 232 -1.65 -17.95 0.75
C ARG A 232 -2.90 -18.19 1.58
N VAL A 233 -3.95 -18.73 0.95
CA VAL A 233 -5.19 -19.09 1.64
C VAL A 233 -4.96 -20.17 2.70
N ARG A 234 -4.11 -21.16 2.45
CA ARG A 234 -3.77 -22.19 3.46
C ARG A 234 -3.00 -21.63 4.64
N VAL A 235 -2.06 -20.68 4.42
CA VAL A 235 -1.38 -19.95 5.51
C VAL A 235 -2.42 -19.18 6.33
N ALA A 236 -3.32 -18.44 5.67
CA ALA A 236 -4.39 -17.70 6.32
C ALA A 236 -5.30 -18.62 7.14
N ASN A 237 -5.80 -19.69 6.53
CA ASN A 237 -6.73 -20.64 7.16
C ASN A 237 -6.14 -21.31 8.39
N ARG A 238 -4.84 -21.65 8.35
CA ARG A 238 -4.15 -22.17 9.53
C ARG A 238 -4.17 -21.18 10.68
N PHE A 239 -3.89 -19.93 10.41
CA PHE A 239 -3.84 -18.88 11.42
C PHE A 239 -5.21 -18.57 12.01
N VAL A 240 -6.27 -18.54 11.20
CA VAL A 240 -7.62 -18.25 11.67
C VAL A 240 -8.33 -19.46 12.28
N LYS A 241 -7.80 -20.67 12.09
CA LYS A 241 -8.36 -21.89 12.71
C LYS A 241 -8.41 -21.72 14.23
N GLY A 242 -9.59 -21.95 14.83
CA GLY A 242 -9.81 -21.74 16.26
C GLY A 242 -9.94 -20.26 16.68
N ALA A 243 -10.08 -19.34 15.75
CA ALA A 243 -10.49 -17.98 16.09
C ALA A 243 -11.91 -17.96 16.65
N ARG A 244 -12.15 -17.07 17.61
CA ARG A 244 -13.51 -16.85 18.13
C ARG A 244 -14.45 -16.47 16.98
N ALA A 245 -15.66 -17.01 16.97
CA ALA A 245 -16.67 -16.73 15.95
C ALA A 245 -16.83 -15.22 15.72
N GLY A 246 -16.80 -14.81 14.45
CA GLY A 246 -16.93 -13.41 14.07
C GLY A 246 -15.67 -12.55 14.24
N ARG A 247 -14.54 -13.08 14.78
CA ARG A 247 -13.34 -12.31 15.11
C ARG A 247 -12.11 -12.66 14.29
N SER A 248 -12.31 -12.98 13.02
CA SER A 248 -11.19 -13.17 12.08
C SER A 248 -11.45 -12.42 10.77
N LEU A 249 -10.40 -11.80 10.23
CA LEU A 249 -10.44 -11.06 8.98
C LEU A 249 -9.26 -11.45 8.09
N PHE A 250 -9.49 -11.41 6.79
CA PHE A 250 -8.46 -11.52 5.78
C PHE A 250 -8.48 -10.27 4.91
N VAL A 251 -7.33 -9.62 4.76
CA VAL A 251 -7.14 -8.41 3.94
C VAL A 251 -5.96 -8.62 3.02
N SER A 252 -6.23 -8.82 1.73
CA SER A 252 -5.22 -8.81 0.68
C SER A 252 -4.98 -7.38 0.22
N LEU A 253 -3.72 -6.98 0.10
CA LEU A 253 -3.31 -5.62 -0.28
C LEU A 253 -2.60 -5.66 -1.62
N HIS A 254 -3.05 -4.84 -2.54
CA HIS A 254 -2.59 -4.72 -3.92
C HIS A 254 -2.50 -3.26 -4.36
N ALA A 255 -1.85 -3.02 -5.49
CA ALA A 255 -1.84 -1.75 -6.19
C ALA A 255 -2.07 -2.00 -7.68
N ASP A 256 -3.32 -1.90 -8.10
CA ASP A 256 -3.80 -2.22 -9.45
C ASP A 256 -3.06 -1.46 -10.55
N ASN A 257 -2.97 -2.06 -11.73
CA ASN A 257 -2.44 -1.45 -12.95
C ASN A 257 -3.42 -1.66 -14.12
N THR A 258 -4.68 -1.28 -13.90
CA THR A 258 -5.74 -1.47 -14.90
C THR A 258 -5.96 -0.18 -15.70
N PRO A 259 -5.68 -0.18 -17.03
CA PRO A 259 -6.05 0.91 -17.93
C PRO A 259 -7.56 1.19 -17.87
N GLY A 260 -7.95 2.47 -17.92
CA GLY A 260 -9.35 2.87 -17.93
C GLY A 260 -10.09 2.80 -16.58
N ARG A 261 -9.52 2.17 -15.56
CA ARG A 261 -10.06 2.27 -14.20
C ARG A 261 -9.73 3.66 -13.62
N PRO A 262 -10.70 4.36 -13.00
CA PRO A 262 -10.45 5.65 -12.36
C PRO A 262 -9.37 5.56 -11.25
N MET A 263 -8.77 6.70 -10.91
CA MET A 263 -7.91 6.83 -9.73
C MET A 263 -8.67 6.48 -8.46
N GLY A 264 -7.91 6.09 -7.44
CA GLY A 264 -8.42 5.80 -6.11
C GLY A 264 -8.56 4.32 -5.78
N PRO A 265 -8.79 4.01 -4.50
CA PRO A 265 -8.84 2.64 -4.02
C PRO A 265 -10.04 1.85 -4.56
N LEU A 266 -9.82 0.53 -4.74
CA LEU A 266 -10.89 -0.41 -5.07
C LEU A 266 -10.91 -1.53 -4.03
N VAL A 267 -12.07 -1.77 -3.43
CA VAL A 267 -12.26 -2.87 -2.48
C VAL A 267 -13.05 -4.00 -3.14
N ILE A 268 -12.47 -5.18 -3.17
CA ILE A 268 -13.04 -6.35 -3.82
C ILE A 268 -13.48 -7.37 -2.75
N TYR A 269 -14.73 -7.81 -2.83
CA TYR A 269 -15.27 -8.91 -2.03
C TYR A 269 -15.59 -10.12 -2.89
N HIS A 270 -15.68 -11.32 -2.28
CA HIS A 270 -15.97 -12.54 -3.01
C HIS A 270 -17.39 -12.56 -3.58
N LYS A 271 -17.49 -12.78 -4.91
CA LYS A 271 -18.75 -13.03 -5.63
C LYS A 271 -18.50 -14.06 -6.72
N ARG A 272 -19.27 -15.17 -6.71
CA ARG A 272 -19.15 -16.24 -7.71
C ARG A 272 -20.54 -16.71 -8.17
N ARG A 273 -20.77 -16.76 -9.48
CA ARG A 273 -22.04 -17.25 -10.07
C ARG A 273 -23.29 -16.65 -9.40
N GLY A 274 -23.32 -15.33 -9.26
CA GLY A 274 -24.41 -14.61 -8.60
C GLY A 274 -24.41 -14.65 -7.06
N ARG A 275 -23.78 -15.65 -6.43
CA ARG A 275 -23.68 -15.76 -4.97
C ARG A 275 -22.67 -14.78 -4.41
N VAL A 276 -23.09 -14.01 -3.42
CA VAL A 276 -22.29 -12.97 -2.75
C VAL A 276 -22.04 -13.39 -1.32
N ASP A 277 -20.80 -13.37 -0.88
CA ASP A 277 -20.50 -13.41 0.54
C ASP A 277 -20.96 -12.10 1.19
N ARG A 278 -22.02 -12.19 2.00
CA ARG A 278 -22.65 -11.01 2.63
C ARG A 278 -21.75 -10.37 3.69
N ARG A 279 -20.93 -11.16 4.39
CA ARG A 279 -20.02 -10.69 5.45
C ARG A 279 -18.88 -9.90 4.81
N SER A 280 -18.26 -10.46 3.79
CA SER A 280 -17.19 -9.82 3.03
C SER A 280 -17.68 -8.58 2.27
N LYS A 281 -18.90 -8.59 1.71
CA LYS A 281 -19.52 -7.40 1.13
C LYS A 281 -19.75 -6.30 2.17
N SER A 282 -20.20 -6.65 3.37
CA SER A 282 -20.37 -5.69 4.48
C SER A 282 -19.03 -5.09 4.91
N PHE A 283 -17.98 -5.92 4.99
CA PHE A 283 -16.62 -5.47 5.30
C PHE A 283 -16.07 -4.58 4.20
N ALA A 284 -16.26 -4.96 2.92
CA ALA A 284 -15.83 -4.15 1.77
C ALA A 284 -16.47 -2.76 1.77
N ARG A 285 -17.77 -2.67 2.08
CA ARG A 285 -18.47 -1.37 2.17
C ARG A 285 -17.89 -0.48 3.27
N VAL A 286 -17.60 -1.04 4.45
CA VAL A 286 -16.97 -0.29 5.55
C VAL A 286 -15.55 0.15 5.17
N MET A 287 -14.78 -0.73 4.54
CA MET A 287 -13.43 -0.43 4.07
C MET A 287 -13.44 0.66 2.99
N ARG A 288 -14.34 0.56 2.01
CA ARG A 288 -14.53 1.60 0.99
C ARG A 288 -14.79 2.97 1.63
N THR A 289 -15.68 3.03 2.62
CA THR A 289 -15.97 4.29 3.33
C THR A 289 -14.72 4.84 4.03
N ALA A 290 -13.92 3.98 4.65
CA ALA A 290 -12.68 4.40 5.32
C ALA A 290 -11.60 4.88 4.35
N LEU A 291 -11.53 4.28 3.15
CA LEU A 291 -10.54 4.61 2.12
C LEU A 291 -10.95 5.82 1.27
N HIS A 292 -12.25 6.14 1.22
CA HIS A 292 -12.78 7.20 0.37
C HIS A 292 -12.13 8.56 0.64
N GLN A 293 -11.83 9.28 -0.44
CA GLN A 293 -11.34 10.67 -0.43
C GLN A 293 -12.05 11.42 -1.55
N PRO A 294 -12.39 12.72 -1.38
CA PRO A 294 -13.12 13.48 -2.39
C PRO A 294 -12.41 13.57 -3.75
N ASP A 295 -11.08 13.60 -3.74
CA ASP A 295 -10.22 13.68 -4.92
C ASP A 295 -9.79 12.31 -5.45
N MET A 296 -9.93 11.26 -4.64
CA MET A 296 -9.68 9.85 -5.00
C MET A 296 -10.78 8.95 -4.41
N PRO A 297 -11.96 8.91 -5.04
CA PRO A 297 -13.10 8.18 -4.52
C PRO A 297 -12.87 6.67 -4.53
N ALA A 298 -13.05 6.04 -3.38
CA ALA A 298 -12.94 4.59 -3.27
C ALA A 298 -14.17 3.89 -3.84
N GLN A 299 -13.96 2.77 -4.52
CA GLN A 299 -14.99 1.92 -5.12
C GLN A 299 -15.08 0.56 -4.41
N GLU A 300 -16.21 -0.15 -4.58
CA GLU A 300 -16.33 -1.56 -4.19
C GLU A 300 -16.86 -2.41 -5.33
N ARG A 301 -16.35 -3.65 -5.46
CA ARG A 301 -16.79 -4.58 -6.52
C ARG A 301 -16.75 -6.02 -6.05
N GLY A 302 -17.74 -6.80 -6.46
CA GLY A 302 -17.73 -8.26 -6.29
C GLY A 302 -16.96 -8.94 -7.43
N ARG A 303 -15.96 -9.77 -7.11
CA ARG A 303 -15.20 -10.59 -8.07
C ARG A 303 -14.94 -12.00 -7.53
N ASN A 304 -14.67 -12.94 -8.45
CA ASN A 304 -14.28 -14.30 -8.12
C ASN A 304 -12.75 -14.43 -8.18
N LEU A 305 -12.06 -13.92 -7.15
CA LEU A 305 -10.61 -13.99 -7.06
C LEU A 305 -10.17 -15.25 -6.29
N ALA A 306 -9.10 -15.89 -6.76
CA ALA A 306 -8.60 -17.13 -6.17
C ALA A 306 -8.18 -16.96 -4.70
N VAL A 307 -7.58 -15.83 -4.34
CA VAL A 307 -7.12 -15.54 -2.98
C VAL A 307 -8.27 -15.35 -1.98
N LEU A 308 -9.48 -15.02 -2.46
CA LEU A 308 -10.67 -14.88 -1.64
C LEU A 308 -11.51 -16.18 -1.56
N ARG A 309 -11.17 -17.20 -2.38
CA ARG A 309 -11.89 -18.47 -2.36
C ARG A 309 -11.42 -19.38 -1.23
N ASN A 310 -12.36 -20.13 -0.65
CA ASN A 310 -12.06 -21.14 0.39
C ASN A 310 -11.31 -20.56 1.59
N ASN A 311 -11.51 -19.28 1.86
CA ASN A 311 -10.95 -18.58 3.02
C ASN A 311 -11.85 -18.83 4.23
N LEU A 312 -11.28 -19.20 5.37
CA LEU A 312 -11.99 -19.49 6.60
C LEU A 312 -12.13 -18.27 7.53
N ALA A 313 -11.62 -17.11 7.16
CA ALA A 313 -11.84 -15.88 7.88
C ALA A 313 -13.34 -15.53 7.90
N HIS A 314 -13.79 -14.86 8.95
CA HIS A 314 -15.19 -14.42 9.07
C HIS A 314 -15.59 -13.47 7.93
N ALA A 315 -14.67 -12.66 7.44
CA ALA A 315 -14.82 -11.83 6.24
C ALA A 315 -13.48 -11.64 5.56
N GLU A 316 -13.49 -11.63 4.22
CA GLU A 316 -12.32 -11.47 3.38
C GLU A 316 -12.54 -10.40 2.32
N ILE A 317 -11.51 -9.58 2.11
CA ILE A 317 -11.47 -8.55 1.05
C ILE A 317 -10.08 -8.48 0.43
N LEU A 318 -10.05 -7.98 -0.81
CA LEU A 318 -8.83 -7.48 -1.44
C LEU A 318 -8.98 -5.97 -1.62
N VAL A 319 -7.92 -5.25 -1.31
CA VAL A 319 -7.85 -3.78 -1.40
C VAL A 319 -6.76 -3.40 -2.38
N GLU A 320 -7.16 -2.84 -3.50
CA GLU A 320 -6.27 -2.08 -4.38
C GLU A 320 -6.12 -0.68 -3.78
N VAL A 321 -4.98 -0.40 -3.18
CA VAL A 321 -4.77 0.89 -2.49
C VAL A 321 -4.61 2.05 -3.47
N HIS A 322 -4.08 1.75 -4.67
CA HIS A 322 -3.88 2.66 -5.79
C HIS A 322 -4.17 1.96 -7.11
N ASN A 323 -4.35 2.74 -8.18
CA ASN A 323 -4.19 2.29 -9.55
C ASN A 323 -2.89 2.89 -10.11
N VAL A 324 -1.79 2.16 -10.01
CA VAL A 324 -0.46 2.65 -10.43
C VAL A 324 -0.32 2.85 -11.94
N HIS A 325 -1.34 2.48 -12.73
CA HIS A 325 -1.46 2.90 -14.13
C HIS A 325 -1.49 4.43 -14.25
N HIS A 326 -2.12 5.09 -13.28
CA HIS A 326 -2.11 6.55 -13.21
C HIS A 326 -0.79 7.05 -12.66
N GLN A 327 -0.11 7.86 -13.43
CA GLN A 327 1.19 8.45 -13.11
C GLN A 327 1.23 9.12 -11.73
N HIS A 328 0.13 9.78 -11.36
CA HIS A 328 -0.02 10.44 -10.07
C HIS A 328 0.01 9.45 -8.90
N GLU A 329 -0.75 8.37 -8.99
CA GLU A 329 -0.81 7.36 -7.93
C GLU A 329 0.48 6.55 -7.86
N ALA A 330 1.08 6.22 -9.01
CA ALA A 330 2.40 5.60 -9.08
C ALA A 330 3.50 6.47 -8.45
N TYR A 331 3.36 7.79 -8.53
CA TYR A 331 4.25 8.72 -7.85
C TYR A 331 3.99 8.75 -6.33
N GLN A 332 2.73 8.83 -5.92
CA GLN A 332 2.36 8.94 -4.50
C GLN A 332 2.80 7.73 -3.68
N ILE A 333 2.56 6.51 -4.15
CA ILE A 333 2.89 5.28 -3.41
C ILE A 333 4.38 5.18 -3.05
N ARG A 334 5.27 5.88 -3.77
CA ARG A 334 6.71 5.91 -3.48
C ARG A 334 7.03 6.62 -2.17
N TYR A 335 6.16 7.47 -1.66
CA TYR A 335 6.41 8.25 -0.45
C TYR A 335 5.88 7.52 0.78
N HIS A 336 6.71 7.40 1.82
CA HIS A 336 6.33 6.74 3.06
C HIS A 336 5.12 7.40 3.73
N LYS A 337 4.94 8.71 3.59
CA LYS A 337 3.78 9.43 4.14
C LYS A 337 2.47 8.99 3.51
N ASP A 338 2.49 8.74 2.20
CA ASP A 338 1.33 8.24 1.49
C ASP A 338 1.01 6.79 1.90
N ARG A 339 2.03 5.91 1.94
CA ARG A 339 1.87 4.54 2.42
C ARG A 339 1.36 4.48 3.87
N GLN A 340 1.87 5.36 4.76
CA GLN A 340 1.38 5.47 6.12
C GLN A 340 -0.06 5.96 6.19
N HIS A 341 -0.45 6.87 5.29
CA HIS A 341 -1.82 7.35 5.18
C HIS A 341 -2.78 6.23 4.80
N HIS A 342 -2.47 5.45 3.74
CA HIS A 342 -3.27 4.30 3.33
C HIS A 342 -3.33 3.23 4.42
N ALA A 343 -2.21 2.92 5.07
CA ALA A 343 -2.18 1.99 6.19
C ALA A 343 -3.14 2.41 7.33
N LYS A 344 -3.12 3.68 7.72
CA LYS A 344 -4.05 4.22 8.74
C LYS A 344 -5.52 4.11 8.31
N LYS A 345 -5.84 4.34 7.04
CA LYS A 345 -7.19 4.18 6.51
C LYS A 345 -7.64 2.72 6.51
N VAL A 346 -6.78 1.79 6.12
CA VAL A 346 -7.06 0.34 6.22
C VAL A 346 -7.34 -0.06 7.68
N VAL A 347 -6.50 0.38 8.62
CA VAL A 347 -6.71 0.13 10.06
C VAL A 347 -8.02 0.74 10.55
N SER A 348 -8.37 1.94 10.11
CA SER A 348 -9.65 2.58 10.43
C SER A 348 -10.85 1.76 9.94
N GLY A 349 -10.78 1.23 8.71
CA GLY A 349 -11.80 0.35 8.14
C GLY A 349 -11.96 -0.96 8.95
N ILE A 350 -10.85 -1.57 9.36
CA ILE A 350 -10.86 -2.77 10.22
C ILE A 350 -11.49 -2.46 11.58
N LEU A 351 -11.10 -1.36 12.21
CA LEU A 351 -11.68 -0.92 13.50
C LEU A 351 -13.18 -0.65 13.40
N ALA A 352 -13.60 0.04 12.34
CA ALA A 352 -15.01 0.35 12.10
C ALA A 352 -15.84 -0.92 11.91
N TYR A 353 -15.32 -1.91 11.17
CA TYR A 353 -15.99 -3.20 11.02
C TYR A 353 -16.04 -3.99 12.34
N ALA A 354 -14.95 -4.01 13.09
CA ALA A 354 -14.88 -4.70 14.37
C ALA A 354 -15.85 -4.12 15.41
N ARG A 355 -16.08 -2.80 15.39
CA ARG A 355 -17.08 -2.15 16.28
C ARG A 355 -18.51 -2.58 15.97
N LYS A 356 -18.86 -2.78 14.70
CA LYS A 356 -20.19 -3.27 14.28
C LYS A 356 -20.47 -4.72 14.69
N LYS A 357 -19.46 -5.46 15.14
CA LYS A 357 -19.52 -6.87 15.55
C LYS A 357 -19.41 -7.07 17.07
N ARG A 358 -19.36 -6.00 17.83
CA ARG A 358 -19.49 -5.99 19.28
C ARG A 358 -20.95 -5.95 19.68
#